data_f6c7d55f6f3a6dae5b87a4288705a41a
#
_entry.id   f6c7d55f6f3a6dae5b87a4288705a41a
#
_cell.length_a   1.000
_cell.length_b   1.000
_cell.length_c   1.000
_cell.angle_alpha   90.00
_cell.angle_beta   90.00
_cell.angle_gamma   90.00
#
_symmetry.space_group_name_H-M   'P 1'
#
loop_
_entity.id
_entity.type
_entity.pdbx_description
1 polymer ?
#
loop_
_entity_poly.entity_id
_entity_poly.type
_entity_poly.pdbx_seq_one_letter_code
_entity_poly.pdbx_strand_id
1 'polypeptide(L)'
;MKKDMMKAFKLIRYGVMAKGTFLIMVIFFTAGTVLELMGFSVQMEGAQSGSGRYIGSVFILCSAMFPGQLLISTSLAGLVQTSSYKKRIQTSMLAKLNMFCNFTAVTWIVFLRLVYGLVYHEDMAEQMDSLLLTGLFVLLFNLFSIIVYKYFVASILIIVFFSMAIQVFDNWLSGGYAPAVFHLHPLLAVGFSYGMLIVGGILSYWISKAVYKKELSRAAFGAAAARQI
;
A
#
# COMPACT_ATOMS: atom_id res chain seq x y z
N MET A 1 0.12 -10.03 19.14
CA MET A 1 0.49 -9.16 18.02
C MET A 1 1.95 -8.73 18.08
N LYS A 2 2.43 -8.06 19.13
CA LYS A 2 3.82 -7.58 19.28
C LYS A 2 4.91 -8.65 19.04
N LYS A 3 4.77 -9.85 19.61
CA LYS A 3 5.74 -10.95 19.42
C LYS A 3 5.90 -11.42 17.97
N ASP A 4 4.79 -11.47 17.20
CA ASP A 4 4.84 -11.87 15.77
C ASP A 4 5.50 -10.81 14.91
N MET A 5 5.20 -9.53 15.17
CA MET A 5 5.83 -8.41 14.49
C MET A 5 7.34 -8.37 14.71
N MET A 6 7.80 -8.49 15.96
CA MET A 6 9.24 -8.55 16.27
C MET A 6 9.94 -9.72 15.57
N LYS A 7 9.28 -10.88 15.47
CA LYS A 7 9.82 -12.03 14.70
C LYS A 7 9.86 -11.75 13.21
N ALA A 8 8.82 -11.10 12.65
CA ALA A 8 8.80 -10.71 11.24
C ALA A 8 9.96 -9.75 10.92
N PHE A 9 10.17 -8.71 11.71
CA PHE A 9 11.28 -7.76 11.52
C PHE A 9 12.66 -8.44 11.65
N LYS A 10 12.82 -9.37 12.60
CA LYS A 10 14.06 -10.16 12.70
C LYS A 10 14.30 -11.00 11.44
N LEU A 11 13.28 -11.67 10.93
CA LEU A 11 13.39 -12.48 9.71
C LEU A 11 13.74 -11.61 8.49
N ILE A 12 13.14 -10.43 8.34
CA ILE A 12 13.44 -9.49 7.26
C ILE A 12 14.92 -9.08 7.28
N ARG A 13 15.50 -8.84 8.45
CA ARG A 13 16.91 -8.44 8.60
C ARG A 13 17.89 -9.49 8.06
N TYR A 14 17.53 -10.76 8.08
CA TYR A 14 18.35 -11.86 7.58
C TYR A 14 18.09 -12.21 6.11
N GLY A 15 17.19 -11.50 5.44
CA GLY A 15 16.93 -11.69 4.00
C GLY A 15 18.13 -11.27 3.15
N VAL A 16 18.50 -12.10 2.19
CA VAL A 16 19.70 -11.93 1.32
C VAL A 16 19.74 -10.59 0.60
N MET A 17 18.57 -9.99 0.32
CA MET A 17 18.46 -8.67 -0.34
C MET A 17 17.90 -7.56 0.55
N ALA A 18 17.94 -7.72 1.87
CA ALA A 18 17.33 -6.76 2.80
C ALA A 18 17.86 -5.33 2.61
N LYS A 19 19.16 -5.15 2.38
CA LYS A 19 19.78 -3.82 2.20
C LYS A 19 19.30 -3.12 0.93
N GLY A 20 19.31 -3.81 -0.22
CA GLY A 20 18.86 -3.24 -1.50
C GLY A 20 17.37 -2.90 -1.50
N THR A 21 16.55 -3.82 -0.99
CA THR A 21 15.10 -3.57 -0.89
C THR A 21 14.78 -2.45 0.10
N PHE A 22 15.54 -2.34 1.19
CA PHE A 22 15.40 -1.24 2.13
C PHE A 22 15.75 0.10 1.47
N LEU A 23 16.82 0.16 0.67
CA LEU A 23 17.18 1.35 -0.09
C LEU A 23 16.06 1.77 -1.06
N ILE A 24 15.52 0.81 -1.82
CA ILE A 24 14.39 1.06 -2.73
C ILE A 24 13.17 1.57 -1.95
N MET A 25 12.88 0.97 -0.81
CA MET A 25 11.77 1.41 0.06
C MET A 25 11.96 2.87 0.49
N VAL A 26 13.17 3.26 0.90
CA VAL A 26 13.49 4.63 1.30
C VAL A 26 13.35 5.58 0.11
N ILE A 27 13.85 5.20 -1.09
CA ILE A 27 13.71 6.00 -2.31
C ILE A 27 12.22 6.23 -2.64
N PHE A 28 11.39 5.18 -2.63
CA PHE A 28 9.97 5.31 -2.91
C PHE A 28 9.25 6.18 -1.87
N PHE A 29 9.59 6.01 -0.60
CA PHE A 29 9.02 6.79 0.49
C PHE A 29 9.39 8.28 0.39
N THR A 30 10.65 8.59 0.14
CA THR A 30 11.12 9.98 0.01
C THR A 30 10.60 10.62 -1.27
N ALA A 31 10.66 9.92 -2.41
CA ALA A 31 10.09 10.40 -3.67
C ALA A 31 8.58 10.65 -3.53
N GLY A 32 7.84 9.73 -2.91
CA GLY A 32 6.43 9.90 -2.64
C GLY A 32 6.12 11.10 -1.75
N THR A 33 6.91 11.31 -0.70
CA THR A 33 6.76 12.48 0.18
C THR A 33 7.01 13.78 -0.58
N VAL A 34 8.05 13.83 -1.42
CA VAL A 34 8.36 15.01 -2.24
C VAL A 34 7.25 15.25 -3.26
N LEU A 35 6.80 14.21 -3.97
CA LEU A 35 5.71 14.32 -4.94
C LEU A 35 4.38 14.75 -4.29
N GLU A 36 4.10 14.29 -3.07
CA GLU A 36 2.93 14.72 -2.32
C GLU A 36 2.99 16.24 -2.04
N LEU A 37 4.14 16.72 -1.56
CA LEU A 37 4.36 18.14 -1.31
C LEU A 37 4.36 18.97 -2.60
N MET A 38 4.95 18.48 -3.70
CA MET A 38 4.92 19.14 -4.99
C MET A 38 3.52 19.16 -5.61
N GLY A 39 2.73 18.10 -5.43
CA GLY A 39 1.35 18.03 -5.89
C GLY A 39 0.49 19.14 -5.29
N PHE A 40 0.76 19.53 -4.07
CA PHE A 40 0.12 20.69 -3.42
C PHE A 40 0.53 22.02 -4.07
N SER A 41 1.83 22.21 -4.40
CA SER A 41 2.29 23.47 -5.01
C SER A 41 1.79 23.68 -6.43
N VAL A 42 1.66 22.63 -7.24
CA VAL A 42 1.11 22.68 -8.60
C VAL A 42 -0.36 23.06 -8.61
N GLN A 43 -1.10 22.68 -7.57
CA GLN A 43 -2.50 23.05 -7.38
C GLN A 43 -2.69 24.56 -7.20
N MET A 44 -1.72 25.24 -6.55
CA MET A 44 -1.72 26.71 -6.37
C MET A 44 -1.60 27.49 -7.67
N GLU A 45 -1.00 26.91 -8.72
CA GLU A 45 -0.80 27.57 -10.02
C GLU A 45 -1.97 27.41 -11.02
N GLY A 46 -3.13 26.90 -10.58
CA GLY A 46 -4.34 26.82 -11.40
C GLY A 46 -4.37 25.69 -12.42
N ALA A 47 -3.48 24.71 -12.30
CA ALA A 47 -3.54 23.51 -13.13
C ALA A 47 -4.69 22.60 -12.68
N GLN A 48 -5.79 22.62 -13.42
CA GLN A 48 -7.00 21.81 -13.21
C GLN A 48 -6.80 20.30 -13.43
N SER A 49 -5.59 19.76 -13.41
CA SER A 49 -5.38 18.32 -13.62
C SER A 49 -5.50 17.55 -12.31
N GLY A 50 -6.68 17.03 -12.05
CA GLY A 50 -6.97 16.19 -10.87
C GLY A 50 -6.07 14.95 -10.69
N SER A 51 -5.40 14.51 -11.76
CA SER A 51 -4.58 13.29 -11.77
C SER A 51 -3.25 13.37 -10.99
N GLY A 52 -2.77 14.55 -10.64
CA GLY A 52 -1.53 14.72 -9.85
C GLY A 52 -1.68 14.51 -8.34
N ARG A 53 -2.88 14.64 -7.83
CA ARG A 53 -3.18 14.76 -6.39
C ARG A 53 -2.86 13.53 -5.54
N TYR A 54 -2.77 12.34 -6.13
CA TYR A 54 -2.56 11.09 -5.39
C TYR A 54 -1.30 10.33 -5.79
N ILE A 55 -0.51 10.83 -6.75
CA ILE A 55 0.71 10.14 -7.22
C ILE A 55 1.69 9.95 -6.05
N GLY A 56 1.90 10.98 -5.25
CA GLY A 56 2.75 10.90 -4.06
C GLY A 56 2.26 9.84 -3.07
N SER A 57 0.96 9.82 -2.79
CA SER A 57 0.33 8.81 -1.93
C SER A 57 0.55 7.40 -2.44
N VAL A 58 0.44 7.16 -3.77
CA VAL A 58 0.71 5.85 -4.39
C VAL A 58 2.15 5.41 -4.16
N PHE A 59 3.15 6.30 -4.34
CA PHE A 59 4.55 5.98 -4.08
C PHE A 59 4.80 5.62 -2.61
N ILE A 60 4.21 6.37 -1.66
CA ILE A 60 4.32 6.08 -0.23
C ILE A 60 3.69 4.71 0.08
N LEU A 61 2.53 4.39 -0.47
CA LEU A 61 1.88 3.09 -0.31
C LEU A 61 2.67 1.95 -0.96
N CYS A 62 3.27 2.18 -2.14
CA CYS A 62 4.19 1.22 -2.75
C CYS A 62 5.36 0.90 -1.81
N SER A 63 5.92 1.91 -1.13
CA SER A 63 7.01 1.68 -0.17
C SER A 63 6.60 0.75 0.96
N ALA A 64 5.34 0.83 1.42
CA ALA A 64 4.80 -0.01 2.49
C ALA A 64 4.66 -1.49 2.11
N MET A 65 4.72 -1.86 0.83
CA MET A 65 4.66 -3.25 0.38
C MET A 65 5.99 -3.99 0.49
N PHE A 66 7.13 -3.29 0.43
CA PHE A 66 8.46 -3.91 0.40
C PHE A 66 8.77 -4.81 1.60
N PRO A 67 8.40 -4.46 2.86
CA PRO A 67 8.60 -5.35 4.00
C PRO A 67 7.87 -6.70 3.86
N GLY A 68 6.66 -6.69 3.29
CA GLY A 68 5.91 -7.91 2.99
C GLY A 68 6.64 -8.77 1.95
N GLN A 69 7.19 -8.16 0.91
CA GLN A 69 7.99 -8.84 -0.11
C GLN A 69 9.24 -9.49 0.49
N LEU A 70 9.96 -8.79 1.35
CA LEU A 70 11.12 -9.34 2.06
C LEU A 70 10.74 -10.52 2.94
N LEU A 71 9.62 -10.45 3.67
CA LEU A 71 9.15 -11.53 4.50
C LEU A 71 8.83 -12.79 3.67
N ILE A 72 8.23 -12.63 2.51
CA ILE A 72 7.95 -13.78 1.62
C ILE A 72 9.24 -14.32 1.02
N SER A 73 10.17 -13.49 0.58
CA SER A 73 11.45 -13.96 0.05
C SER A 73 12.22 -14.78 1.09
N THR A 74 12.22 -14.37 2.35
CA THR A 74 12.80 -15.17 3.44
C THR A 74 12.04 -16.48 3.68
N SER A 75 10.72 -16.49 3.45
CA SER A 75 9.91 -17.70 3.60
C SER A 75 10.21 -18.77 2.54
N LEU A 76 10.89 -18.40 1.45
CA LEU A 76 11.31 -19.30 0.36
C LEU A 76 12.61 -20.04 0.68
N ALA A 77 13.37 -19.63 1.70
CA ALA A 77 14.57 -20.34 2.14
C ALA A 77 14.22 -21.78 2.56
N GLY A 78 15.05 -22.75 2.16
CA GLY A 78 14.80 -24.19 2.36
C GLY A 78 14.49 -24.57 3.81
N LEU A 79 15.21 -24.00 4.79
CA LEU A 79 14.97 -24.18 6.22
C LEU A 79 13.57 -23.73 6.66
N VAL A 80 13.05 -22.65 6.08
CA VAL A 80 11.72 -22.14 6.42
C VAL A 80 10.64 -22.98 5.75
N GLN A 81 10.90 -23.52 4.54
CA GLN A 81 9.97 -24.37 3.82
C GLN A 81 9.66 -25.68 4.55
N THR A 82 10.62 -26.23 5.27
CA THR A 82 10.48 -27.46 6.08
C THR A 82 9.93 -27.20 7.48
N SER A 83 9.88 -25.95 7.91
CA SER A 83 9.46 -25.59 9.27
C SER A 83 7.94 -25.49 9.43
N SER A 84 7.44 -25.81 10.63
CA SER A 84 6.04 -25.59 11.00
C SER A 84 5.62 -24.10 10.97
N TYR A 85 6.59 -23.19 10.94
CA TYR A 85 6.35 -21.75 10.86
C TYR A 85 6.00 -21.24 9.44
N LYS A 86 6.22 -22.02 8.38
CA LYS A 86 5.92 -21.65 7.00
C LYS A 86 4.51 -21.07 6.84
N LYS A 87 3.51 -21.81 7.34
CA LYS A 87 2.10 -21.38 7.27
C LYS A 87 1.88 -20.04 7.97
N ARG A 88 2.45 -19.86 9.16
CA ARG A 88 2.29 -18.65 9.96
C ARG A 88 2.94 -17.43 9.31
N ILE A 89 4.11 -17.60 8.70
CA ILE A 89 4.83 -16.55 7.98
C ILE A 89 4.02 -16.10 6.75
N GLN A 90 3.57 -17.04 5.93
CA GLN A 90 2.86 -16.74 4.68
C GLN A 90 1.40 -16.29 4.86
N THR A 91 0.84 -16.38 6.05
CA THR A 91 -0.54 -15.96 6.34
C THR A 91 -0.58 -14.84 7.38
N SER A 92 -0.65 -15.22 8.65
CA SER A 92 -0.89 -14.28 9.75
C SER A 92 0.22 -13.23 9.93
N MET A 93 1.49 -13.60 9.78
CA MET A 93 2.59 -12.64 9.95
C MET A 93 2.64 -11.66 8.79
N LEU A 94 2.45 -12.14 7.56
CA LEU A 94 2.41 -11.30 6.36
C LEU A 94 1.26 -10.28 6.42
N ALA A 95 0.04 -10.74 6.72
CA ALA A 95 -1.12 -9.84 6.82
C ALA A 95 -0.95 -8.77 7.91
N LYS A 96 -0.41 -9.15 9.08
CA LYS A 96 -0.15 -8.21 10.17
C LYS A 96 0.94 -7.19 9.81
N LEU A 97 2.01 -7.65 9.15
CA LEU A 97 3.09 -6.77 8.71
C LEU A 97 2.59 -5.77 7.68
N ASN A 98 1.87 -6.25 6.66
CA ASN A 98 1.25 -5.37 5.66
C ASN A 98 0.32 -4.34 6.28
N MET A 99 -0.57 -4.78 7.18
CA MET A 99 -1.49 -3.87 7.86
C MET A 99 -0.73 -2.80 8.65
N PHE A 100 0.35 -3.17 9.34
CA PHE A 100 1.17 -2.22 10.08
C PHE A 100 1.89 -1.22 9.17
N CYS A 101 2.51 -1.69 8.07
CA CYS A 101 3.22 -0.83 7.13
C CYS A 101 2.25 0.13 6.43
N ASN A 102 1.10 -0.36 5.98
CA ASN A 102 0.08 0.49 5.37
C ASN A 102 -0.53 1.48 6.38
N PHE A 103 -0.71 1.09 7.65
CA PHE A 103 -1.14 2.01 8.70
C PHE A 103 -0.14 3.16 8.87
N THR A 104 1.16 2.85 8.91
CA THR A 104 2.21 3.88 9.00
C THR A 104 2.20 4.80 7.78
N ALA A 105 2.05 4.24 6.57
CA ALA A 105 1.99 5.00 5.32
C ALA A 105 0.77 5.93 5.27
N VAL A 106 -0.42 5.43 5.60
CA VAL A 106 -1.65 6.24 5.65
C VAL A 106 -1.53 7.36 6.69
N THR A 107 -1.03 7.05 7.88
CA THR A 107 -0.83 8.05 8.93
C THR A 107 0.13 9.14 8.48
N TRP A 108 1.20 8.77 7.74
CA TRP A 108 2.13 9.74 7.16
C TRP A 108 1.46 10.63 6.11
N ILE A 109 0.67 10.07 5.21
CA ILE A 109 -0.08 10.83 4.20
C ILE A 109 -1.06 11.80 4.86
N VAL A 110 -1.85 11.33 5.83
CA VAL A 110 -2.78 12.17 6.59
C VAL A 110 -2.04 13.31 7.30
N PHE A 111 -0.89 12.99 7.93
CA PHE A 111 -0.06 14.00 8.59
C PHE A 111 0.44 15.08 7.62
N LEU A 112 0.97 14.68 6.45
CA LEU A 112 1.43 15.63 5.43
C LEU A 112 0.30 16.57 4.99
N ARG A 113 -0.90 16.03 4.75
CA ARG A 113 -2.05 16.81 4.32
C ARG A 113 -2.55 17.78 5.40
N LEU A 114 -2.58 17.33 6.65
CA LEU A 114 -2.96 18.21 7.77
C LEU A 114 -1.94 19.35 7.96
N VAL A 115 -0.65 19.03 7.93
CA VAL A 115 0.41 20.05 8.05
C VAL A 115 0.32 21.06 6.91
N TYR A 116 0.13 20.58 5.68
CA TYR A 116 0.02 21.44 4.52
C TYR A 116 -1.19 22.37 4.61
N GLY A 117 -2.38 21.84 4.91
CA GLY A 117 -3.59 22.64 5.07
C GLY A 117 -3.48 23.70 6.18
N LEU A 118 -2.80 23.38 7.29
CA LEU A 118 -2.56 24.32 8.38
C LEU A 118 -1.56 25.43 8.01
N VAL A 119 -0.52 25.11 7.26
CA VAL A 119 0.54 26.07 6.90
C VAL A 119 0.10 27.02 5.80
N TYR A 120 -0.63 26.52 4.80
CA TYR A 120 -1.01 27.32 3.63
C TYR A 120 -2.43 27.85 3.67
N HIS A 121 -3.19 27.60 4.76
CA HIS A 121 -4.59 28.07 4.94
C HIS A 121 -5.53 27.68 3.78
N GLU A 122 -5.22 26.55 3.10
CA GLU A 122 -6.05 26.07 2.00
C GLU A 122 -7.34 25.39 2.47
N ASP A 123 -8.30 25.30 1.54
CA ASP A 123 -9.57 24.62 1.83
C ASP A 123 -9.31 23.13 2.10
N MET A 124 -9.49 22.76 3.36
CA MET A 124 -9.31 21.40 3.85
C MET A 124 -10.22 20.39 3.12
N ALA A 125 -11.33 20.82 2.54
CA ALA A 125 -12.27 19.94 1.85
C ALA A 125 -11.63 19.32 0.60
N GLU A 126 -10.97 20.12 -0.24
CA GLU A 126 -10.27 19.61 -1.44
C GLU A 126 -9.12 18.68 -1.09
N GLN A 127 -8.38 19.01 -0.02
CA GLN A 127 -7.27 18.17 0.44
C GLN A 127 -7.77 16.79 0.90
N MET A 128 -8.99 16.73 1.41
CA MET A 128 -9.56 15.51 1.98
C MET A 128 -10.21 14.59 0.95
N ASP A 129 -10.65 15.10 -0.22
CA ASP A 129 -11.18 14.28 -1.31
C ASP A 129 -10.13 13.28 -1.81
N SER A 130 -8.86 13.70 -1.85
CA SER A 130 -7.78 12.80 -2.23
C SER A 130 -7.48 11.72 -1.18
N LEU A 131 -7.90 11.87 0.08
CA LEU A 131 -7.83 10.80 1.07
C LEU A 131 -8.84 9.69 0.80
N LEU A 132 -9.98 9.97 0.18
CA LEU A 132 -10.90 8.93 -0.28
C LEU A 132 -10.21 8.01 -1.30
N LEU A 133 -9.55 8.60 -2.29
CA LEU A 133 -8.78 7.86 -3.30
C LEU A 133 -7.62 7.10 -2.66
N THR A 134 -6.92 7.72 -1.72
CA THR A 134 -5.87 7.06 -0.94
C THR A 134 -6.41 5.82 -0.22
N GLY A 135 -7.60 5.89 0.38
CA GLY A 135 -8.26 4.75 1.01
C GLY A 135 -8.51 3.59 0.05
N LEU A 136 -8.98 3.88 -1.17
CA LEU A 136 -9.18 2.88 -2.23
C LEU A 136 -7.84 2.25 -2.65
N PHE A 137 -6.79 3.04 -2.81
CA PHE A 137 -5.45 2.53 -3.11
C PHE A 137 -4.89 1.67 -1.98
N VAL A 138 -5.11 2.03 -0.72
CA VAL A 138 -4.72 1.20 0.44
C VAL A 138 -5.38 -0.17 0.39
N LEU A 139 -6.68 -0.23 0.10
CA LEU A 139 -7.39 -1.49 -0.08
C LEU A 139 -6.76 -2.31 -1.20
N LEU A 140 -6.55 -1.70 -2.38
CA LEU A 140 -5.94 -2.33 -3.53
C LEU A 140 -4.56 -2.90 -3.21
N PHE A 141 -3.67 -2.10 -2.62
CA PHE A 141 -2.31 -2.52 -2.29
C PHE A 141 -2.27 -3.62 -1.22
N ASN A 142 -3.17 -3.58 -0.24
CA ASN A 142 -3.31 -4.66 0.73
C ASN A 142 -3.66 -6.00 0.06
N LEU A 143 -4.58 -6.00 -0.90
CA LEU A 143 -4.98 -7.21 -1.62
C LEU A 143 -3.89 -7.67 -2.59
N PHE A 144 -3.35 -6.74 -3.37
CA PHE A 144 -2.29 -7.02 -4.34
C PHE A 144 -1.06 -7.67 -3.69
N SER A 145 -0.59 -7.13 -2.57
CA SER A 145 0.60 -7.61 -1.88
C SER A 145 0.52 -9.08 -1.45
N ILE A 146 -0.68 -9.65 -1.35
CA ILE A 146 -0.89 -11.05 -0.98
C ILE A 146 -1.11 -11.93 -2.21
N ILE A 147 -1.86 -11.42 -3.20
CA ILE A 147 -2.22 -12.19 -4.39
C ILE A 147 -1.03 -12.34 -5.34
N VAL A 148 -0.16 -11.35 -5.43
CA VAL A 148 0.95 -11.29 -6.39
C VAL A 148 1.88 -12.51 -6.35
N TYR A 149 2.07 -13.12 -5.19
CA TYR A 149 2.97 -14.27 -5.05
C TYR A 149 2.39 -15.59 -5.56
N LYS A 150 1.07 -15.67 -5.61
CA LYS A 150 0.35 -16.89 -6.02
C LYS A 150 -0.22 -16.77 -7.42
N TYR A 151 -0.69 -15.59 -7.78
CA TYR A 151 -1.36 -15.30 -9.05
C TYR A 151 -0.79 -14.02 -9.67
N PHE A 152 0.45 -14.07 -10.12
CA PHE A 152 1.17 -12.89 -10.63
C PHE A 152 0.43 -12.17 -11.75
N VAL A 153 -0.01 -12.90 -12.79
CA VAL A 153 -0.72 -12.30 -13.93
C VAL A 153 -2.06 -11.72 -13.50
N ALA A 154 -2.85 -12.48 -12.72
CA ALA A 154 -4.13 -11.98 -12.22
C ALA A 154 -3.98 -10.74 -11.33
N SER A 155 -2.91 -10.66 -10.54
CA SER A 155 -2.65 -9.50 -9.69
C SER A 155 -2.32 -8.25 -10.50
N ILE A 156 -1.57 -8.38 -11.61
CA ILE A 156 -1.31 -7.27 -12.52
C ILE A 156 -2.61 -6.78 -13.15
N LEU A 157 -3.46 -7.70 -13.64
CA LEU A 157 -4.76 -7.32 -14.19
C LEU A 157 -5.64 -6.60 -13.16
N ILE A 158 -5.68 -7.11 -11.93
CA ILE A 158 -6.43 -6.48 -10.83
C ILE A 158 -5.92 -5.05 -10.59
N ILE A 159 -4.60 -4.84 -10.52
CA ILE A 159 -4.05 -3.50 -10.26
C ILE A 159 -4.38 -2.53 -11.40
N VAL A 160 -4.29 -2.99 -12.67
CA VAL A 160 -4.61 -2.18 -13.84
C VAL A 160 -6.09 -1.79 -13.84
N PHE A 161 -7.00 -2.77 -13.71
CA PHE A 161 -8.44 -2.49 -13.70
C PHE A 161 -8.86 -1.60 -12.53
N PHE A 162 -8.35 -1.85 -11.33
CA PHE A 162 -8.66 -1.01 -10.17
C PHE A 162 -8.08 0.41 -10.30
N SER A 163 -6.87 0.55 -10.84
CA SER A 163 -6.29 1.87 -11.07
C SER A 163 -7.11 2.67 -12.08
N MET A 164 -7.58 2.01 -13.16
CA MET A 164 -8.50 2.63 -14.12
C MET A 164 -9.82 3.04 -13.45
N ALA A 165 -10.42 2.15 -12.65
CA ALA A 165 -11.66 2.45 -11.95
C ALA A 165 -11.51 3.62 -10.96
N ILE A 166 -10.39 3.69 -10.24
CA ILE A 166 -10.07 4.80 -9.33
C ILE A 166 -9.91 6.10 -10.13
N GLN A 167 -9.26 6.06 -11.30
CA GLN A 167 -9.09 7.23 -12.14
C GLN A 167 -10.42 7.73 -12.73
N VAL A 168 -11.32 6.83 -13.13
CA VAL A 168 -12.68 7.20 -13.55
C VAL A 168 -13.45 7.83 -12.40
N PHE A 169 -13.31 7.29 -11.19
CA PHE A 169 -13.95 7.83 -10.01
C PHE A 169 -13.38 9.22 -9.62
N ASP A 170 -12.08 9.42 -9.73
CA ASP A 170 -11.42 10.71 -9.52
C ASP A 170 -11.93 11.76 -10.52
N ASN A 171 -12.00 11.42 -11.81
CA ASN A 171 -12.55 12.30 -12.84
C ASN A 171 -14.04 12.61 -12.59
N TRP A 172 -14.80 11.70 -12.05
CA TRP A 172 -16.21 11.92 -11.69
C TRP A 172 -16.35 12.84 -10.49
N LEU A 173 -15.51 12.70 -9.47
CA LEU A 173 -15.45 13.57 -8.30
C LEU A 173 -15.03 15.00 -8.71
N SER A 174 -13.94 15.14 -9.47
CA SER A 174 -13.35 16.43 -9.85
C SER A 174 -14.14 17.16 -10.92
N GLY A 175 -14.89 16.43 -11.74
CA GLY A 175 -15.71 16.98 -12.83
C GLY A 175 -17.01 17.66 -12.39
N GLY A 176 -17.28 17.78 -11.11
CA GLY A 176 -18.51 18.38 -10.59
C GLY A 176 -19.78 17.53 -10.79
N TYR A 177 -19.64 16.30 -11.28
CA TYR A 177 -20.75 15.36 -11.45
C TYR A 177 -21.14 14.64 -10.16
N ALA A 178 -20.26 14.68 -9.14
CA ALA A 178 -20.52 14.05 -7.87
C ALA A 178 -21.57 14.86 -7.10
N PRO A 179 -22.59 14.22 -6.50
CA PRO A 179 -23.48 14.88 -5.56
C PRO A 179 -22.70 15.49 -4.40
N ALA A 180 -23.17 16.61 -3.85
CA ALA A 180 -22.56 17.31 -2.71
C ALA A 180 -22.28 16.41 -1.49
N VAL A 181 -22.96 15.27 -1.40
CA VAL A 181 -22.75 14.25 -0.35
C VAL A 181 -21.34 13.63 -0.41
N PHE A 182 -20.67 13.66 -1.55
CA PHE A 182 -19.31 13.13 -1.70
C PHE A 182 -18.21 14.14 -1.34
N HIS A 183 -18.54 15.41 -1.15
CA HIS A 183 -17.66 16.38 -0.51
C HIS A 183 -17.70 16.14 1.01
N LEU A 184 -17.08 15.03 1.42
CA LEU A 184 -17.13 14.57 2.79
C LEU A 184 -16.41 15.54 3.73
N HIS A 185 -17.00 15.72 4.91
CA HIS A 185 -16.30 16.39 6.00
C HIS A 185 -14.91 15.74 6.20
N PRO A 186 -13.82 16.51 6.41
CA PRO A 186 -12.46 16.01 6.55
C PRO A 186 -12.32 14.78 7.44
N LEU A 187 -13.00 14.76 8.58
CA LEU A 187 -12.99 13.63 9.51
C LEU A 187 -13.58 12.34 8.92
N LEU A 188 -14.56 12.44 8.03
CA LEU A 188 -15.16 11.29 7.37
C LEU A 188 -14.21 10.70 6.31
N ALA A 189 -13.49 11.54 5.55
CA ALA A 189 -12.51 11.09 4.57
C ALA A 189 -11.33 10.36 5.26
N VAL A 190 -10.83 10.89 6.37
CA VAL A 190 -9.83 10.22 7.21
C VAL A 190 -10.38 8.90 7.74
N GLY A 191 -11.59 8.90 8.31
CA GLY A 191 -12.26 7.71 8.82
C GLY A 191 -12.45 6.65 7.74
N PHE A 192 -12.82 7.05 6.52
CA PHE A 192 -12.92 6.16 5.37
C PHE A 192 -11.58 5.50 5.02
N SER A 193 -10.49 6.26 4.95
CA SER A 193 -9.15 5.73 4.65
C SER A 193 -8.71 4.68 5.67
N TYR A 194 -8.90 4.94 6.96
CA TYR A 194 -8.62 3.95 8.00
C TYR A 194 -9.61 2.78 7.99
N GLY A 195 -10.87 3.01 7.65
CA GLY A 195 -11.87 1.95 7.44
C GLY A 195 -11.44 1.00 6.32
N MET A 196 -11.02 1.54 5.16
CA MET A 196 -10.51 0.74 4.04
C MET A 196 -9.23 -0.01 4.38
N LEU A 197 -8.36 0.57 5.21
CA LEU A 197 -7.19 -0.12 5.75
C LEU A 197 -7.58 -1.34 6.58
N ILE A 198 -8.55 -1.21 7.49
CA ILE A 198 -9.01 -2.30 8.34
C ILE A 198 -9.68 -3.39 7.50
N VAL A 199 -10.58 -3.01 6.59
CA VAL A 199 -11.24 -3.94 5.65
C VAL A 199 -10.19 -4.67 4.80
N GLY A 200 -9.24 -3.93 4.22
CA GLY A 200 -8.13 -4.49 3.45
C GLY A 200 -7.28 -5.46 4.26
N GLY A 201 -6.97 -5.13 5.51
CA GLY A 201 -6.23 -6.00 6.42
C GLY A 201 -6.96 -7.31 6.75
N ILE A 202 -8.26 -7.24 7.01
CA ILE A 202 -9.11 -8.41 7.26
C ILE A 202 -9.20 -9.29 6.01
N LEU A 203 -9.53 -8.70 4.86
CA LEU A 203 -9.59 -9.42 3.58
C LEU A 203 -8.24 -10.06 3.22
N SER A 204 -7.15 -9.34 3.42
CA SER A 204 -5.79 -9.84 3.22
C SER A 204 -5.50 -11.08 4.06
N TYR A 205 -5.93 -11.09 5.31
CA TYR A 205 -5.79 -12.27 6.18
C TYR A 205 -6.60 -13.47 5.66
N TRP A 206 -7.85 -13.25 5.29
CA TRP A 206 -8.72 -14.31 4.76
C TRP A 206 -8.20 -14.87 3.43
N ILE A 207 -7.82 -14.00 2.50
CA ILE A 207 -7.27 -14.37 1.20
C ILE A 207 -5.95 -15.13 1.38
N SER A 208 -5.04 -14.65 2.23
CA SER A 208 -3.76 -15.34 2.48
C SER A 208 -3.98 -16.76 3.02
N LYS A 209 -4.98 -16.96 3.86
CA LYS A 209 -5.36 -18.27 4.39
C LYS A 209 -6.00 -19.17 3.33
N ALA A 210 -6.87 -18.62 2.47
CA ALA A 210 -7.50 -19.36 1.40
C ALA A 210 -6.50 -19.79 0.32
N VAL A 211 -5.58 -18.88 -0.03
CA VAL A 211 -4.58 -19.08 -1.10
C VAL A 211 -3.34 -19.84 -0.60
N TYR A 212 -3.18 -20.03 0.72
CA TYR A 212 -2.00 -20.69 1.30
C TYR A 212 -1.68 -22.05 0.66
N LYS A 213 -2.69 -22.87 0.38
CA LYS A 213 -2.55 -24.22 -0.20
C LYS A 213 -2.07 -24.20 -1.66
N LYS A 214 -2.20 -23.08 -2.37
CA LYS A 214 -1.76 -22.95 -3.75
C LYS A 214 -0.24 -22.80 -3.81
N GLU A 215 0.34 -23.34 -4.86
CA GLU A 215 1.77 -23.18 -5.13
C GLU A 215 2.11 -21.72 -5.44
N LEU A 216 3.38 -21.37 -5.23
CA LEU A 216 3.89 -20.05 -5.63
C LEU A 216 3.96 -19.96 -7.15
N SER A 217 3.66 -18.79 -7.71
CA SER A 217 3.75 -18.57 -9.14
C SER A 217 5.21 -18.76 -9.62
N ARG A 218 5.40 -19.31 -10.82
CA ARG A 218 6.74 -19.48 -11.39
C ARG A 218 7.53 -18.18 -11.47
N ALA A 219 6.86 -17.06 -11.74
CA ALA A 219 7.47 -15.74 -11.76
C ALA A 219 7.99 -15.31 -10.37
N ALA A 220 7.21 -15.54 -9.30
CA ALA A 220 7.65 -15.28 -7.94
C ALA A 220 8.79 -16.20 -7.52
N PHE A 221 8.75 -17.47 -7.93
CA PHE A 221 9.80 -18.44 -7.64
C PHE A 221 11.09 -18.12 -8.41
N GLY A 222 11.02 -17.78 -9.71
CA GLY A 222 12.16 -17.37 -10.53
C GLY A 222 12.85 -16.12 -10.01
N ALA A 223 12.08 -15.11 -9.61
CA ALA A 223 12.61 -13.90 -8.99
C ALA A 223 13.27 -14.17 -7.62
N ALA A 224 12.82 -15.16 -6.87
CA ALA A 224 13.42 -15.56 -5.61
C ALA A 224 14.66 -16.45 -5.80
N ALA A 225 14.66 -17.36 -6.79
CA ALA A 225 15.80 -18.22 -7.11
C ALA A 225 16.97 -17.41 -7.69
N ALA A 226 16.71 -16.45 -8.57
CA ALA A 226 17.74 -15.55 -9.11
C ALA A 226 18.40 -14.68 -8.01
N ARG A 227 17.79 -14.57 -6.84
CA ARG A 227 18.30 -13.84 -5.68
C ARG A 227 19.11 -14.69 -4.70
N GLN A 228 19.17 -16.01 -4.94
CA GLN A 228 19.93 -16.96 -4.10
C GLN A 228 21.30 -17.34 -4.71
N ILE A 229 21.58 -16.89 -5.94
CA ILE A 229 22.86 -16.98 -6.62
C ILE A 229 23.63 -15.64 -6.45
#